data_9384df7cf50789b3acaeeb009f5d910c
#
_entry.id   9384df7cf50789b3acaeeb009f5d910c
#
_cell.length_a   1.000
_cell.length_b   1.000
_cell.length_c   1.000
_cell.angle_alpha   90.00
_cell.angle_beta   90.00
_cell.angle_gamma   90.00
#
_symmetry.space_group_name_H-M   'P 1'
#
loop_
_entity.id
_entity.type
_entity.pdbx_description
1 polymer ?
#
loop_
_entity_poly.entity_id
_entity_poly.type
_entity_poly.pdbx_seq_one_letter_code
_entity_poly.pdbx_strand_id
1 'polypeptide(L)'
;MPMDGLTLGFATREMNAILPGGRIDRITQPEKDTIVLLVRAGAANHRLLLCASPNNARCHFTNLNFPNPLEPPMFCMLLRKQILSGRILSIQQMHGDRVIHVDIDTVNELGDHVLRRLVLEIMGRHSNLMLLDEDGRILEAARHVSADMSRVRQIQPGLPYLPPPAQDKIAPEDADAENLLAKLEAQGDVPLQKALAASVSGLSNPAAKELAYRVLPAGCDRTDNLPETAARLAELLRRLPQMADPRVLEDEQGEPADIFPFPYLSRDLDRQKPYPTVSQALERYFGARDQQDRINQKSASMVKLLKGQIERCEKKLAQQEEDLSSAARMDEYRIMGEIINANLWQLKKGQTEATLPNFYDENGGSMTIPLDNQLTPVQNAQRYFKKYQKARTTREIAAEQKEKTLKELDYLEGTLLDVGKCIGESELEEIRQDLMRTGYIRKGVNRRQQKALPKSKPYHYRSTDGIDIYVGKNAAQNDRLTGDARPNETWLHAKDMPGSHVIICKEGEIPRQTLLEAAILAAWYSKGQNSSGVPIDYTLRRYVKKPGGAAPGMVIYTNQRTLFMTVSESDVRKIQLVEE
;
A
#
# COMPACT_ATOMS: atom_id res chain seq x y z
N MET A 1 5.48 -9.08 18.89
CA MET A 1 4.39 -8.08 18.84
C MET A 1 4.80 -6.93 19.71
N PRO A 2 4.99 -5.76 19.17
CA PRO A 2 5.51 -4.60 19.93
C PRO A 2 4.53 -4.05 20.98
N MET A 3 3.22 -4.32 20.82
CA MET A 3 2.20 -4.00 21.82
C MET A 3 1.71 -5.31 22.45
N ASP A 4 2.56 -5.93 23.28
CA ASP A 4 2.15 -7.06 24.12
C ASP A 4 1.38 -6.58 25.36
N GLY A 5 0.86 -7.51 26.16
CA GLY A 5 0.12 -7.15 27.36
C GLY A 5 0.96 -6.40 28.39
N LEU A 6 2.25 -6.70 28.46
CA LEU A 6 3.17 -6.01 29.36
C LEU A 6 3.35 -4.54 28.97
N THR A 7 3.70 -4.27 27.71
CA THR A 7 3.84 -2.91 27.18
C THR A 7 2.52 -2.13 27.29
N LEU A 8 1.40 -2.81 27.00
CA LEU A 8 0.05 -2.24 27.16
C LEU A 8 -0.24 -1.84 28.60
N GLY A 9 0.18 -2.66 29.58
CA GLY A 9 0.03 -2.35 30.99
C GLY A 9 0.75 -1.06 31.41
N PHE A 10 1.96 -0.83 30.91
CA PHE A 10 2.69 0.41 31.14
C PHE A 10 2.00 1.61 30.49
N ALA A 11 1.56 1.49 29.25
CA ALA A 11 0.81 2.54 28.56
C ALA A 11 -0.51 2.84 29.26
N THR A 12 -1.23 1.83 29.73
CA THR A 12 -2.49 1.99 30.47
C THR A 12 -2.29 2.75 31.78
N ARG A 13 -1.22 2.44 32.55
CA ARG A 13 -0.89 3.17 33.76
C ARG A 13 -0.57 4.64 33.49
N GLU A 14 0.21 4.93 32.44
CA GLU A 14 0.49 6.31 32.01
C GLU A 14 -0.80 7.07 31.70
N MET A 15 -1.70 6.46 30.93
CA MET A 15 -2.99 7.08 30.58
C MET A 15 -3.91 7.24 31.78
N ASN A 16 -3.99 6.23 32.65
CA ASN A 16 -4.85 6.26 33.83
C ASN A 16 -4.34 7.20 34.95
N ALA A 17 -3.06 7.57 34.93
CA ALA A 17 -2.52 8.58 35.84
C ALA A 17 -2.91 10.01 35.42
N ILE A 18 -3.27 10.24 34.16
CA ILE A 18 -3.47 11.58 33.58
C ILE A 18 -4.94 11.88 33.25
N LEU A 19 -5.66 10.91 32.68
CA LEU A 19 -6.96 11.15 32.06
C LEU A 19 -8.19 11.08 32.97
N PRO A 20 -8.21 10.40 34.13
CA PRO A 20 -9.40 10.39 35.00
C PRO A 20 -9.88 11.79 35.37
N GLY A 21 -11.21 12.02 35.31
CA GLY A 21 -11.85 13.32 35.45
C GLY A 21 -11.79 14.21 34.20
N GLY A 22 -10.96 13.85 33.21
CA GLY A 22 -10.80 14.61 31.97
C GLY A 22 -12.03 14.51 31.06
N ARG A 23 -12.38 15.65 30.42
CA ARG A 23 -13.53 15.80 29.54
C ARG A 23 -13.11 15.51 28.08
N ILE A 24 -13.92 14.76 27.35
CA ILE A 24 -13.73 14.48 25.93
C ILE A 24 -14.26 15.67 25.12
N ASP A 25 -13.37 16.52 24.62
CA ASP A 25 -13.71 17.73 23.88
C ASP A 25 -13.88 17.49 22.37
N ARG A 26 -13.22 16.46 21.83
CA ARG A 26 -13.30 16.16 20.39
C ARG A 26 -13.05 14.67 20.14
N ILE A 27 -13.79 14.12 19.14
CA ILE A 27 -13.63 12.75 18.67
C ILE A 27 -13.43 12.79 17.15
N THR A 28 -12.36 12.15 16.67
CA THR A 28 -12.06 12.02 15.25
C THR A 28 -11.72 10.58 14.90
N GLN A 29 -12.02 10.19 13.67
CA GLN A 29 -11.72 8.87 13.11
C GLN A 29 -10.97 9.06 11.80
N PRO A 30 -9.62 9.18 11.86
CA PRO A 30 -8.78 9.37 10.67
C PRO A 30 -8.87 8.19 9.70
N GLU A 31 -8.91 6.97 10.24
CA GLU A 31 -8.97 5.72 9.50
C GLU A 31 -10.09 4.84 10.06
N LYS A 32 -10.50 3.82 9.29
CA LYS A 32 -11.64 2.95 9.63
C LYS A 32 -11.55 2.35 11.04
N ASP A 33 -10.35 2.03 11.49
CA ASP A 33 -10.06 1.33 12.75
C ASP A 33 -9.24 2.16 13.75
N THR A 34 -9.18 3.48 13.55
CA THR A 34 -8.40 4.40 14.38
C THR A 34 -9.25 5.56 14.89
N ILE A 35 -9.36 5.71 16.21
CA ILE A 35 -10.04 6.82 16.89
C ILE A 35 -9.00 7.67 17.63
N VAL A 36 -9.17 8.99 17.56
CA VAL A 36 -8.41 9.94 18.38
C VAL A 36 -9.40 10.74 19.23
N LEU A 37 -9.26 10.63 20.54
CA LEU A 37 -9.98 11.42 21.53
C LEU A 37 -9.11 12.60 21.96
N LEU A 38 -9.61 13.83 21.84
CA LEU A 38 -9.01 15.00 22.47
C LEU A 38 -9.65 15.14 23.85
N VAL A 39 -8.86 14.92 24.89
CA VAL A 39 -9.31 14.94 26.29
C VAL A 39 -8.66 16.10 27.00
N ARG A 40 -9.47 16.94 27.63
CA ARG A 40 -9.01 18.04 28.51
C ARG A 40 -8.94 17.51 29.93
N ALA A 41 -7.73 17.27 30.42
CA ALA A 41 -7.46 16.84 31.79
C ALA A 41 -6.62 17.90 32.50
N GLY A 42 -7.14 18.44 33.59
CA GLY A 42 -6.52 19.58 34.28
C GLY A 42 -6.40 20.81 33.35
N ALA A 43 -5.21 21.36 33.26
CA ALA A 43 -4.91 22.52 32.42
C ALA A 43 -4.47 22.16 30.99
N ALA A 44 -4.31 20.86 30.67
CA ALA A 44 -3.72 20.41 29.43
C ALA A 44 -4.73 19.64 28.54
N ASN A 45 -4.47 19.65 27.24
CA ASN A 45 -5.17 18.84 26.26
C ASN A 45 -4.31 17.66 25.86
N HIS A 46 -4.84 16.47 26.02
CA HIS A 46 -4.19 15.21 25.63
C HIS A 46 -4.92 14.58 24.46
N ARG A 47 -4.16 14.07 23.49
CA ARG A 47 -4.73 13.28 22.38
C ARG A 47 -4.50 11.81 22.67
N LEU A 48 -5.56 11.07 22.93
CA LEU A 48 -5.54 9.63 23.12
C LEU A 48 -5.82 8.94 21.79
N LEU A 49 -4.85 8.21 21.27
CA LEU A 49 -4.98 7.36 20.09
C LEU A 49 -5.43 5.97 20.51
N LEU A 50 -6.49 5.46 19.88
CA LEU A 50 -7.00 4.10 20.01
C LEU A 50 -7.03 3.50 18.60
N CYS A 51 -6.17 2.54 18.32
CA CYS A 51 -6.03 1.92 17.00
C CYS A 51 -6.26 0.42 17.09
N ALA A 52 -7.23 -0.09 16.34
CA ALA A 52 -7.56 -1.50 16.19
C ALA A 52 -7.12 -2.07 14.82
N SER A 53 -6.10 -1.46 14.19
CA SER A 53 -5.54 -1.95 12.92
C SER A 53 -4.93 -3.35 13.09
N PRO A 54 -5.13 -4.27 12.13
CA PRO A 54 -4.58 -5.63 12.22
C PRO A 54 -3.08 -5.71 12.46
N ASN A 55 -2.32 -4.78 11.88
CA ASN A 55 -0.86 -4.78 11.95
C ASN A 55 -0.31 -3.89 13.06
N ASN A 56 -0.99 -2.77 13.36
CA ASN A 56 -0.48 -1.68 14.21
C ASN A 56 -1.45 -1.35 15.35
N ALA A 57 -2.20 -2.35 15.86
CA ALA A 57 -3.13 -2.15 16.97
C ALA A 57 -2.38 -1.68 18.24
N ARG A 58 -2.85 -0.58 18.84
CA ARG A 58 -2.22 0.09 19.98
C ARG A 58 -3.09 1.16 20.62
N CYS A 59 -2.67 1.61 21.78
CA CYS A 59 -3.18 2.85 22.39
C CYS A 59 -2.06 3.60 23.11
N HIS A 60 -2.03 4.92 22.94
CA HIS A 60 -1.06 5.81 23.59
C HIS A 60 -1.44 7.28 23.39
N PHE A 61 -0.80 8.19 24.10
CA PHE A 61 -0.87 9.60 23.75
C PHE A 61 -0.11 9.90 22.46
N THR A 62 -0.63 10.84 21.66
CA THR A 62 0.01 11.22 20.40
C THR A 62 0.03 12.74 20.22
N ASN A 63 1.12 13.24 19.66
CA ASN A 63 1.26 14.62 19.19
C ASN A 63 1.08 14.73 17.66
N LEU A 64 1.01 13.59 16.95
CA LEU A 64 0.86 13.57 15.51
C LEU A 64 -0.51 14.09 15.06
N ASN A 65 -0.52 14.78 13.93
CA ASN A 65 -1.74 15.21 13.27
C ASN A 65 -2.13 14.18 12.20
N PHE A 66 -3.31 13.61 12.37
CA PHE A 66 -3.88 12.67 11.41
C PHE A 66 -4.86 13.40 10.47
N PRO A 67 -4.76 13.21 9.15
CA PRO A 67 -5.75 13.74 8.21
C PRO A 67 -7.08 13.03 8.44
N ASN A 68 -8.14 13.83 8.65
CA ASN A 68 -9.48 13.28 8.84
C ASN A 68 -10.23 13.21 7.51
N PRO A 69 -11.11 12.21 7.30
CA PRO A 69 -12.01 12.18 6.17
C PRO A 69 -12.96 13.39 6.19
N LEU A 70 -13.43 13.81 5.01
CA LEU A 70 -14.36 14.94 4.88
C LEU A 70 -15.69 14.68 5.59
N GLU A 71 -16.18 13.45 5.48
CA GLU A 71 -17.39 12.98 6.16
C GLU A 71 -16.96 11.99 7.26
N PRO A 72 -17.31 12.26 8.53
CA PRO A 72 -16.99 11.33 9.61
C PRO A 72 -17.69 9.98 9.40
N PRO A 73 -17.00 8.85 9.59
CA PRO A 73 -17.64 7.53 9.56
C PRO A 73 -18.75 7.37 10.59
N MET A 74 -19.69 6.46 10.35
CA MET A 74 -20.84 6.21 11.24
C MET A 74 -20.41 5.92 12.67
N PHE A 75 -19.38 5.12 12.88
CA PHE A 75 -18.86 4.81 14.22
C PHE A 75 -18.39 6.09 14.94
N CYS A 76 -17.69 7.00 14.24
CA CYS A 76 -17.30 8.31 14.81
C CYS A 76 -18.52 9.16 15.19
N MET A 77 -19.55 9.17 14.36
CA MET A 77 -20.77 9.92 14.63
C MET A 77 -21.51 9.37 15.85
N LEU A 78 -21.56 8.05 16.00
CA LEU A 78 -22.17 7.41 17.17
C LEU A 78 -21.33 7.69 18.44
N LEU A 79 -20.00 7.60 18.38
CA LEU A 79 -19.15 7.96 19.50
C LEU A 79 -19.39 9.43 19.92
N ARG A 80 -19.48 10.36 18.96
CA ARG A 80 -19.81 11.76 19.25
C ARG A 80 -21.17 11.91 19.92
N LYS A 81 -22.18 11.17 19.46
CA LYS A 81 -23.50 11.21 20.08
C LYS A 81 -23.49 10.68 21.50
N GLN A 82 -22.72 9.63 21.79
CA GLN A 82 -22.81 8.89 23.05
C GLN A 82 -21.81 9.37 24.12
N ILE A 83 -20.60 9.84 23.74
CA ILE A 83 -19.53 10.11 24.71
C ILE A 83 -18.83 11.47 24.53
N LEU A 84 -19.26 12.31 23.58
CA LEU A 84 -18.73 13.66 23.47
C LEU A 84 -19.16 14.47 24.71
N SER A 85 -18.23 15.25 25.27
CA SER A 85 -18.38 15.98 26.56
C SER A 85 -18.43 15.10 27.80
N GLY A 86 -18.42 13.78 27.66
CA GLY A 86 -18.31 12.83 28.77
C GLY A 86 -16.97 12.93 29.48
N ARG A 87 -16.91 12.45 30.73
CA ARG A 87 -15.71 12.41 31.55
C ARG A 87 -15.16 11.00 31.68
N ILE A 88 -13.87 10.84 31.46
CA ILE A 88 -13.20 9.56 31.68
C ILE A 88 -13.14 9.30 33.18
N LEU A 89 -13.67 8.15 33.61
CA LEU A 89 -13.61 7.71 35.00
C LEU A 89 -12.35 6.90 35.28
N SER A 90 -12.05 5.94 34.39
CA SER A 90 -10.89 5.07 34.52
C SER A 90 -10.44 4.51 33.18
N ILE A 91 -9.16 4.10 33.11
CA ILE A 91 -8.60 3.33 32.00
C ILE A 91 -7.93 2.10 32.62
N GLN A 92 -8.42 0.90 32.29
CA GLN A 92 -7.96 -0.34 32.90
C GLN A 92 -7.64 -1.39 31.84
N GLN A 93 -6.55 -2.11 32.06
CA GLN A 93 -6.21 -3.32 31.33
C GLN A 93 -6.87 -4.52 32.04
N MET A 94 -7.42 -5.46 31.26
CA MET A 94 -8.11 -6.61 31.81
C MET A 94 -7.15 -7.79 32.01
N HIS A 95 -6.89 -8.16 33.28
CA HIS A 95 -6.11 -9.35 33.69
C HIS A 95 -4.78 -9.54 32.95
N GLY A 96 -4.05 -8.45 32.73
CA GLY A 96 -2.79 -8.48 31.98
C GLY A 96 -2.94 -8.83 30.49
N ASP A 97 -4.15 -9.10 29.98
CA ASP A 97 -4.38 -9.38 28.56
C ASP A 97 -4.39 -8.06 27.73
N ARG A 98 -4.46 -8.19 26.43
CA ARG A 98 -4.41 -7.08 25.47
C ARG A 98 -5.80 -6.48 25.23
N VAL A 99 -6.54 -6.26 26.31
CA VAL A 99 -7.86 -5.63 26.33
C VAL A 99 -7.84 -4.45 27.28
N ILE A 100 -8.29 -3.29 26.79
CA ILE A 100 -8.45 -2.07 27.58
C ILE A 100 -9.91 -1.69 27.66
N HIS A 101 -10.35 -1.32 28.85
CA HIS A 101 -11.60 -0.65 29.13
C HIS A 101 -11.36 0.81 29.46
N VAL A 102 -12.08 1.70 28.80
CA VAL A 102 -12.16 3.13 29.13
C VAL A 102 -13.58 3.43 29.59
N ASP A 103 -13.75 3.63 30.89
CA ASP A 103 -15.04 3.96 31.48
C ASP A 103 -15.28 5.46 31.42
N ILE A 104 -16.48 5.85 30.98
CA ILE A 104 -16.84 7.23 30.68
C ILE A 104 -18.21 7.52 31.29
N ASP A 105 -18.26 8.52 32.17
CA ASP A 105 -19.52 9.12 32.64
C ASP A 105 -20.00 10.15 31.62
N THR A 106 -21.21 10.01 31.15
CA THR A 106 -21.82 10.92 30.16
C THR A 106 -23.30 11.12 30.46
N VAL A 107 -23.91 12.04 29.73
CA VAL A 107 -25.34 12.36 29.89
C VAL A 107 -26.09 11.86 28.66
N ASN A 108 -27.18 11.13 28.88
CA ASN A 108 -28.06 10.64 27.82
C ASN A 108 -28.98 11.77 27.28
N GLU A 109 -29.81 11.46 26.28
CA GLU A 109 -30.76 12.42 25.68
C GLU A 109 -31.84 12.91 26.66
N LEU A 110 -32.08 12.19 27.75
CA LEU A 110 -33.06 12.54 28.82
C LEU A 110 -32.43 13.40 29.91
N GLY A 111 -31.09 13.57 29.91
CA GLY A 111 -30.37 14.35 30.92
C GLY A 111 -29.85 13.50 32.09
N ASP A 112 -30.01 12.17 32.05
CA ASP A 112 -29.52 11.26 33.08
C ASP A 112 -28.05 10.93 32.90
N HIS A 113 -27.31 10.82 34.01
CA HIS A 113 -25.95 10.29 33.99
C HIS A 113 -25.97 8.79 33.69
N VAL A 114 -25.20 8.39 32.70
CA VAL A 114 -25.07 7.00 32.25
C VAL A 114 -23.61 6.62 32.04
N LEU A 115 -23.27 5.37 32.37
CA LEU A 115 -21.96 4.82 32.11
C LEU A 115 -21.88 4.34 30.65
N ARG A 116 -20.80 4.70 29.97
CA ARG A 116 -20.40 4.13 28.69
C ARG A 116 -19.01 3.53 28.81
N ARG A 117 -18.80 2.39 28.18
CA ARG A 117 -17.49 1.74 28.17
C ARG A 117 -16.97 1.61 26.77
N LEU A 118 -15.81 2.19 26.50
CA LEU A 118 -15.10 1.98 25.25
C LEU A 118 -14.08 0.84 25.45
N VAL A 119 -14.19 -0.23 24.65
CA VAL A 119 -13.35 -1.42 24.75
C VAL A 119 -12.44 -1.47 23.53
N LEU A 120 -11.13 -1.53 23.75
CA LEU A 120 -10.13 -1.79 22.73
C LEU A 120 -9.51 -3.17 22.95
N GLU A 121 -9.61 -4.03 21.93
CA GLU A 121 -8.92 -5.33 21.87
C GLU A 121 -7.76 -5.27 20.88
N ILE A 122 -6.56 -5.66 21.32
CA ILE A 122 -5.31 -5.64 20.55
C ILE A 122 -4.91 -7.09 20.24
N MET A 123 -5.54 -7.68 19.22
CA MET A 123 -5.42 -9.11 18.88
C MET A 123 -5.05 -9.36 17.41
N GLY A 124 -4.16 -8.54 16.85
CA GLY A 124 -3.76 -8.62 15.45
C GLY A 124 -4.97 -8.49 14.51
N ARG A 125 -5.19 -9.46 13.64
CA ARG A 125 -6.33 -9.44 12.68
C ARG A 125 -7.71 -9.40 13.35
N HIS A 126 -7.79 -9.77 14.62
CA HIS A 126 -9.03 -9.78 15.42
C HIS A 126 -9.15 -8.55 16.31
N SER A 127 -8.25 -7.58 16.20
CA SER A 127 -8.34 -6.31 16.93
C SER A 127 -9.64 -5.59 16.60
N ASN A 128 -10.26 -4.98 17.61
CA ASN A 128 -11.52 -4.24 17.45
C ASN A 128 -11.66 -3.12 18.49
N LEU A 129 -12.52 -2.18 18.19
CA LEU A 129 -12.90 -1.09 19.10
C LEU A 129 -14.42 -1.07 19.18
N MET A 130 -14.99 -1.13 20.39
CA MET A 130 -16.41 -1.28 20.65
C MET A 130 -16.86 -0.28 21.71
N LEU A 131 -18.05 0.29 21.54
CA LEU A 131 -18.72 1.07 22.56
C LEU A 131 -19.83 0.22 23.18
N LEU A 132 -19.84 0.13 24.52
CA LEU A 132 -20.84 -0.60 25.30
C LEU A 132 -21.71 0.38 26.09
N ASP A 133 -22.95 -0.04 26.35
CA ASP A 133 -23.83 0.59 27.33
C ASP A 133 -23.53 0.13 28.77
N GLU A 134 -24.32 0.60 29.73
CA GLU A 134 -24.20 0.26 31.14
C GLU A 134 -24.50 -1.21 31.46
N ASP A 135 -25.31 -1.87 30.63
CA ASP A 135 -25.63 -3.30 30.73
C ASP A 135 -24.57 -4.20 30.05
N GLY A 136 -23.51 -3.61 29.48
CA GLY A 136 -22.47 -4.33 28.75
C GLY A 136 -22.87 -4.79 27.36
N ARG A 137 -23.94 -4.21 26.76
CA ARG A 137 -24.34 -4.48 25.38
C ARG A 137 -23.57 -3.60 24.42
N ILE A 138 -23.22 -4.13 23.27
CA ILE A 138 -22.53 -3.43 22.21
C ILE A 138 -23.49 -2.42 21.58
N LEU A 139 -23.21 -1.13 21.72
CA LEU A 139 -23.90 -0.07 21.00
C LEU A 139 -23.40 0.01 19.54
N GLU A 140 -22.10 -0.11 19.34
CA GLU A 140 -21.47 -0.13 18.02
C GLU A 140 -20.03 -0.64 18.10
N ALA A 141 -19.49 -1.09 16.96
CA ALA A 141 -18.10 -1.53 16.82
C ALA A 141 -17.46 -1.01 15.53
N ALA A 142 -16.15 -0.76 15.58
CA ALA A 142 -15.39 -0.38 14.39
C ALA A 142 -15.40 -1.48 13.30
N ARG A 143 -15.53 -2.74 13.74
CA ARG A 143 -15.63 -3.92 12.87
C ARG A 143 -16.68 -4.88 13.40
N HIS A 144 -17.71 -5.12 12.59
CA HIS A 144 -18.73 -6.13 12.90
C HIS A 144 -18.20 -7.54 12.62
N VAL A 145 -18.53 -8.48 13.48
CA VAL A 145 -18.21 -9.90 13.33
C VAL A 145 -19.52 -10.71 13.43
N SER A 146 -19.95 -11.26 12.30
CA SER A 146 -21.16 -12.10 12.22
C SER A 146 -20.87 -13.56 12.59
N ALA A 147 -21.92 -14.35 12.74
CA ALA A 147 -21.82 -15.79 12.99
C ALA A 147 -21.04 -16.55 11.90
N ASP A 148 -21.15 -16.09 10.64
CA ASP A 148 -20.43 -16.69 9.52
C ASP A 148 -18.92 -16.39 9.57
N MET A 149 -18.53 -15.26 10.18
CA MET A 149 -17.13 -14.84 10.31
C MET A 149 -16.43 -15.44 11.52
N SER A 150 -17.14 -15.76 12.58
CA SER A 150 -16.59 -16.32 13.81
C SER A 150 -17.59 -17.26 14.50
N ARG A 151 -17.12 -18.48 14.78
CA ARG A 151 -17.88 -19.46 15.60
C ARG A 151 -17.69 -19.25 17.10
N VAL A 152 -16.69 -18.46 17.50
CA VAL A 152 -16.32 -18.27 18.91
C VAL A 152 -17.15 -17.18 19.54
N ARG A 153 -17.26 -16.01 18.90
CA ARG A 153 -18.06 -14.89 19.38
C ARG A 153 -18.46 -13.95 18.25
N GLN A 154 -19.60 -13.32 18.41
CA GLN A 154 -20.13 -12.32 17.51
C GLN A 154 -19.91 -10.93 18.11
N ILE A 155 -19.70 -9.93 17.26
CA ILE A 155 -19.59 -8.53 17.65
C ILE A 155 -20.54 -7.74 16.74
N GLN A 156 -21.74 -7.48 17.25
CA GLN A 156 -22.79 -6.76 16.53
C GLN A 156 -23.58 -5.88 17.51
N PRO A 157 -24.13 -4.75 17.07
CA PRO A 157 -24.98 -3.90 17.89
C PRO A 157 -26.13 -4.67 18.52
N GLY A 158 -26.42 -4.37 19.80
CA GLY A 158 -27.49 -5.01 20.60
C GLY A 158 -27.10 -6.34 21.27
N LEU A 159 -26.00 -6.98 20.87
CA LEU A 159 -25.52 -8.19 21.53
C LEU A 159 -24.72 -7.86 22.80
N PRO A 160 -24.73 -8.74 23.82
CA PRO A 160 -23.86 -8.59 24.97
C PRO A 160 -22.39 -8.72 24.54
N TYR A 161 -21.53 -7.89 25.12
CA TYR A 161 -20.08 -8.05 24.93
C TYR A 161 -19.60 -9.30 25.66
N LEU A 162 -18.99 -10.19 24.92
CA LEU A 162 -18.26 -11.33 25.45
C LEU A 162 -16.76 -11.05 25.33
N PRO A 163 -15.99 -11.13 26.43
CA PRO A 163 -14.55 -10.96 26.35
C PRO A 163 -13.90 -12.08 25.50
N PRO A 164 -12.67 -11.90 25.03
CA PRO A 164 -11.91 -13.00 24.43
C PRO A 164 -11.86 -14.20 25.35
N PRO A 165 -11.79 -15.43 24.78
CA PRO A 165 -11.69 -16.65 25.60
C PRO A 165 -10.55 -16.52 26.61
N ALA A 166 -10.84 -16.76 27.88
CA ALA A 166 -9.86 -16.73 28.94
C ALA A 166 -8.74 -17.75 28.66
N GLN A 167 -7.50 -17.34 28.83
CA GLN A 167 -6.36 -18.23 28.84
C GLN A 167 -6.12 -18.70 30.28
N ASP A 168 -5.72 -19.96 30.46
CA ASP A 168 -5.35 -20.48 31.79
C ASP A 168 -3.95 -19.97 32.19
N LYS A 169 -3.84 -18.63 32.39
CA LYS A 169 -2.62 -17.91 32.73
C LYS A 169 -2.83 -17.00 33.93
N ILE A 170 -1.79 -16.77 34.68
CA ILE A 170 -1.80 -15.85 35.82
C ILE A 170 -1.60 -14.42 35.30
N ALA A 171 -2.41 -13.47 35.77
CA ALA A 171 -2.12 -12.06 35.52
C ALA A 171 -0.85 -11.62 36.26
N PRO A 172 0.00 -10.77 35.68
CA PRO A 172 1.25 -10.33 36.32
C PRO A 172 1.05 -9.73 37.72
N GLU A 173 -0.08 -9.04 37.95
CA GLU A 173 -0.47 -8.45 39.24
C GLU A 173 -0.86 -9.49 40.29
N ASP A 174 -1.36 -10.66 39.88
CA ASP A 174 -1.82 -11.75 40.75
C ASP A 174 -0.74 -12.84 40.97
N ALA A 175 0.45 -12.65 40.38
CA ALA A 175 1.52 -13.64 40.47
C ALA A 175 2.18 -13.65 41.86
N ASP A 176 2.04 -14.75 42.57
CA ASP A 176 2.79 -15.06 43.78
C ASP A 176 3.70 -16.27 43.56
N ALA A 177 4.55 -16.56 44.54
CA ALA A 177 5.54 -17.65 44.42
C ALA A 177 4.88 -19.03 44.28
N GLU A 178 3.75 -19.27 44.96
CA GLU A 178 3.09 -20.56 45.01
C GLU A 178 2.33 -20.85 43.71
N ASN A 179 1.50 -19.89 43.27
CA ASN A 179 0.71 -20.05 42.04
C ASN A 179 1.59 -20.07 40.79
N LEU A 180 2.67 -19.30 40.80
CA LEU A 180 3.63 -19.27 39.69
C LEU A 180 4.42 -20.56 39.63
N LEU A 181 4.87 -21.11 40.78
CA LEU A 181 5.54 -22.41 40.86
C LEU A 181 4.67 -23.51 40.27
N ALA A 182 3.42 -23.62 40.72
CA ALA A 182 2.50 -24.64 40.23
C ALA A 182 2.29 -24.55 38.70
N LYS A 183 2.18 -23.35 38.14
CA LYS A 183 2.05 -23.15 36.70
C LYS A 183 3.33 -23.49 35.92
N LEU A 184 4.48 -23.15 36.45
CA LEU A 184 5.77 -23.49 35.83
C LEU A 184 6.04 -25.00 35.85
N GLU A 185 5.76 -25.68 36.98
CA GLU A 185 5.85 -27.14 37.08
C GLU A 185 4.97 -27.86 36.06
N ALA A 186 3.76 -27.36 35.85
CA ALA A 186 2.83 -27.92 34.86
C ALA A 186 3.36 -27.84 33.41
N GLN A 187 4.33 -26.98 33.11
CA GLN A 187 4.92 -26.88 31.77
C GLN A 187 6.01 -27.96 31.51
N GLY A 188 6.46 -28.67 32.56
CA GLY A 188 7.50 -29.69 32.44
C GLY A 188 8.90 -29.13 32.12
N ASP A 189 9.75 -29.98 31.57
CA ASP A 189 11.14 -29.63 31.27
C ASP A 189 11.30 -28.84 29.96
N VAL A 190 10.89 -27.58 30.00
CA VAL A 190 11.06 -26.62 28.88
C VAL A 190 11.92 -25.43 29.32
N PRO A 191 12.56 -24.68 28.41
CA PRO A 191 13.23 -23.43 28.75
C PRO A 191 12.30 -22.46 29.49
N LEU A 192 12.84 -21.81 30.55
CA LEU A 192 12.05 -20.94 31.45
C LEU A 192 11.28 -19.84 30.69
N GLN A 193 11.85 -19.27 29.63
CA GLN A 193 11.17 -18.30 28.78
C GLN A 193 9.87 -18.84 28.14
N LYS A 194 9.86 -20.14 27.76
CA LYS A 194 8.67 -20.78 27.18
C LYS A 194 7.63 -21.08 28.27
N ALA A 195 8.09 -21.57 29.41
CA ALA A 195 7.22 -21.79 30.57
C ALA A 195 6.55 -20.49 31.02
N LEU A 196 7.28 -19.38 31.11
CA LEU A 196 6.74 -18.05 31.43
C LEU A 196 5.71 -17.55 30.41
N ALA A 197 6.02 -17.64 29.14
CA ALA A 197 5.10 -17.22 28.10
C ALA A 197 3.79 -18.04 28.09
N ALA A 198 3.82 -19.29 28.53
CA ALA A 198 2.67 -20.16 28.69
C ALA A 198 1.90 -19.92 30.00
N SER A 199 2.57 -19.50 31.07
CA SER A 199 1.99 -19.41 32.42
C SER A 199 1.50 -18.01 32.80
N VAL A 200 2.12 -16.93 32.28
CA VAL A 200 1.80 -15.54 32.63
C VAL A 200 1.13 -14.86 31.46
N SER A 201 0.02 -14.16 31.74
CA SER A 201 -0.73 -13.46 30.70
C SER A 201 0.03 -12.22 30.20
N GLY A 202 -0.21 -11.84 28.95
CA GLY A 202 0.32 -10.61 28.36
C GLY A 202 1.80 -10.62 27.99
N LEU A 203 2.56 -11.66 28.31
CA LEU A 203 3.97 -11.76 27.96
C LEU A 203 4.16 -12.17 26.48
N SER A 204 4.93 -11.37 25.76
CA SER A 204 5.52 -11.78 24.48
C SER A 204 6.77 -12.65 24.69
N ASN A 205 7.20 -13.35 23.63
CA ASN A 205 8.45 -14.10 23.70
C ASN A 205 9.68 -13.25 24.10
N PRO A 206 9.86 -12.01 23.55
CA PRO A 206 10.93 -11.12 24.02
C PRO A 206 10.82 -10.75 25.51
N ALA A 207 9.61 -10.44 25.98
CA ALA A 207 9.38 -10.10 27.40
C ALA A 207 9.65 -11.30 28.31
N ALA A 208 9.15 -12.48 27.96
CA ALA A 208 9.42 -13.72 28.72
C ALA A 208 10.90 -14.07 28.74
N LYS A 209 11.63 -13.86 27.63
CA LYS A 209 13.09 -14.04 27.57
C LYS A 209 13.81 -13.08 28.50
N GLU A 210 13.38 -11.81 28.53
CA GLU A 210 13.97 -10.81 29.41
C GLU A 210 13.77 -11.15 30.91
N LEU A 211 12.55 -11.55 31.28
CA LEU A 211 12.27 -11.94 32.66
C LEU A 211 13.06 -13.17 33.08
N ALA A 212 13.18 -14.19 32.22
CA ALA A 212 14.01 -15.35 32.44
C ALA A 212 15.49 -14.96 32.60
N TYR A 213 16.01 -14.10 31.74
CA TYR A 213 17.38 -13.61 31.76
C TYR A 213 17.74 -12.90 33.09
N ARG A 214 16.78 -12.19 33.69
CA ARG A 214 17.00 -11.46 34.96
C ARG A 214 17.07 -12.36 36.19
N VAL A 215 16.48 -13.54 36.12
CA VAL A 215 16.42 -14.45 37.30
C VAL A 215 17.35 -15.64 37.19
N LEU A 216 17.75 -16.02 35.97
CA LEU A 216 18.67 -17.13 35.73
C LEU A 216 20.14 -16.71 35.80
N PRO A 217 21.06 -17.62 36.12
CA PRO A 217 22.50 -17.42 35.92
C PRO A 217 22.82 -17.12 34.44
N ALA A 218 23.91 -16.38 34.22
CA ALA A 218 24.35 -16.05 32.87
C ALA A 218 24.57 -17.30 31.99
N GLY A 219 23.95 -17.30 30.80
CA GLY A 219 24.08 -18.41 29.84
C GLY A 219 23.15 -19.61 30.08
N CYS A 220 22.32 -19.59 31.13
CA CYS A 220 21.33 -20.64 31.40
C CYS A 220 19.98 -20.28 30.80
N ASP A 221 19.25 -21.29 30.31
CA ASP A 221 17.85 -21.17 29.84
C ASP A 221 16.88 -21.96 30.74
N ARG A 222 17.42 -22.71 31.73
CA ARG A 222 16.71 -23.55 32.72
C ARG A 222 17.20 -23.27 34.11
N THR A 223 16.47 -23.71 35.11
CA THR A 223 16.83 -23.59 36.52
C THR A 223 16.94 -24.97 37.18
N ASP A 224 17.90 -25.11 38.07
CA ASP A 224 18.03 -26.27 38.93
C ASP A 224 17.20 -26.15 40.24
N ASN A 225 16.73 -24.93 40.55
CA ASN A 225 15.90 -24.61 41.70
C ASN A 225 14.66 -23.82 41.31
N LEU A 226 13.62 -24.53 40.88
CA LEU A 226 12.39 -23.93 40.40
C LEU A 226 11.63 -23.14 41.48
N PRO A 227 11.51 -23.59 42.74
CA PRO A 227 10.86 -22.82 43.81
C PRO A 227 11.51 -21.46 44.07
N GLU A 228 12.84 -21.39 44.15
CA GLU A 228 13.56 -20.13 44.32
C GLU A 228 13.38 -19.21 43.10
N THR A 229 13.45 -19.79 41.92
CA THR A 229 13.24 -19.06 40.66
C THR A 229 11.81 -18.49 40.58
N ALA A 230 10.79 -19.25 40.97
CA ALA A 230 9.40 -18.79 41.03
C ALA A 230 9.23 -17.62 42.02
N ALA A 231 9.88 -17.70 43.20
CA ALA A 231 9.85 -16.61 44.17
C ALA A 231 10.51 -15.33 43.66
N ARG A 232 11.66 -15.42 42.99
CA ARG A 232 12.36 -14.29 42.37
C ARG A 232 11.54 -13.69 41.23
N LEU A 233 10.90 -14.53 40.43
CA LEU A 233 10.01 -14.10 39.35
C LEU A 233 8.77 -13.37 39.89
N ALA A 234 8.11 -13.89 40.92
CA ALA A 234 6.98 -13.27 41.57
C ALA A 234 7.33 -11.87 42.11
N GLU A 235 8.51 -11.76 42.77
CA GLU A 235 9.00 -10.44 43.22
C GLU A 235 9.28 -9.50 42.04
N LEU A 236 9.92 -9.99 40.98
CA LEU A 236 10.18 -9.19 39.78
C LEU A 236 8.89 -8.70 39.11
N LEU A 237 7.89 -9.60 38.92
CA LEU A 237 6.58 -9.24 38.35
C LEU A 237 5.86 -8.15 39.17
N ARG A 238 5.92 -8.25 40.48
CA ARG A 238 5.35 -7.24 41.41
C ARG A 238 6.06 -5.89 41.29
N ARG A 239 7.36 -5.87 41.01
CA ARG A 239 8.17 -4.65 40.85
C ARG A 239 8.09 -4.04 39.45
N LEU A 240 7.63 -4.77 38.42
CA LEU A 240 7.55 -4.28 37.05
C LEU A 240 6.92 -2.89 36.91
N PRO A 241 5.79 -2.57 37.60
CA PRO A 241 5.18 -1.23 37.49
C PRO A 241 6.11 -0.06 37.79
N GLN A 242 7.12 -0.30 38.64
CA GLN A 242 8.08 0.72 39.10
C GLN A 242 9.32 0.82 38.17
N MET A 243 9.44 -0.09 37.20
CA MET A 243 10.61 -0.19 36.32
C MET A 243 10.45 0.59 35.00
N ALA A 244 9.44 1.48 34.91
CA ALA A 244 9.19 2.23 33.68
C ALA A 244 10.42 3.06 33.26
N ASP A 245 11.06 2.66 32.19
CA ASP A 245 12.15 3.35 31.50
C ASP A 245 12.08 2.95 30.01
N PRO A 246 11.14 3.54 29.25
CA PRO A 246 10.80 3.08 27.92
C PRO A 246 11.96 3.22 26.94
N ARG A 247 12.16 2.21 26.13
CA ARG A 247 13.25 2.12 25.14
C ARG A 247 12.73 1.73 23.76
N VAL A 248 13.33 2.29 22.74
CA VAL A 248 13.15 1.85 21.34
C VAL A 248 14.47 1.19 20.90
N LEU A 249 14.40 -0.06 20.48
CA LEU A 249 15.53 -0.74 19.87
C LEU A 249 15.63 -0.27 18.40
N GLU A 250 16.79 0.25 18.03
CA GLU A 250 17.09 0.65 16.67
C GLU A 250 17.89 -0.43 15.92
N ASP A 251 17.64 -0.58 14.63
CA ASP A 251 18.45 -1.44 13.75
C ASP A 251 19.79 -0.76 13.38
N GLU A 252 20.56 -1.37 12.48
CA GLU A 252 21.85 -0.84 12.02
C GLU A 252 21.72 0.45 11.21
N GLN A 253 20.53 0.73 10.69
CA GLN A 253 20.21 1.93 9.94
C GLN A 253 19.62 3.05 10.83
N GLY A 254 19.42 2.80 12.14
CA GLY A 254 18.80 3.73 13.08
C GLY A 254 17.27 3.75 13.02
N GLU A 255 16.66 2.78 12.33
CA GLU A 255 15.22 2.65 12.28
C GLU A 255 14.67 1.83 13.45
N PRO A 256 13.43 2.14 13.92
CA PRO A 256 12.82 1.45 15.05
C PRO A 256 12.50 -0.01 14.74
N ALA A 257 13.23 -0.93 15.37
CA ALA A 257 13.06 -2.38 15.22
C ALA A 257 12.09 -2.98 16.24
N ASP A 258 12.16 -2.55 17.51
CA ASP A 258 11.26 -3.03 18.58
C ASP A 258 11.11 -1.95 19.68
N ILE A 259 10.18 -2.17 20.63
CA ILE A 259 9.93 -1.28 21.77
C ILE A 259 9.88 -2.11 23.05
N PHE A 260 10.45 -1.55 24.12
CA PHE A 260 10.46 -2.14 25.46
C PHE A 260 9.99 -1.13 26.50
N PRO A 261 9.16 -1.53 27.46
CA PRO A 261 8.70 -0.63 28.53
C PRO A 261 9.76 -0.31 29.57
N PHE A 262 10.88 -1.06 29.57
CA PHE A 262 12.09 -0.86 30.37
C PHE A 262 13.28 -1.50 29.64
N PRO A 263 14.56 -1.22 30.03
CA PRO A 263 15.72 -1.76 29.34
C PRO A 263 15.73 -3.31 29.36
N TYR A 264 15.85 -3.94 28.19
CA TYR A 264 16.01 -5.38 28.08
C TYR A 264 17.49 -5.75 28.10
N LEU A 265 17.95 -6.30 29.23
CA LEU A 265 19.35 -6.74 29.44
C LEU A 265 19.73 -7.93 28.55
N SER A 266 18.73 -8.67 28.07
CA SER A 266 18.88 -9.79 27.13
C SER A 266 19.12 -9.32 25.67
N ARG A 267 19.18 -8.02 25.45
CA ARG A 267 19.38 -7.37 24.15
C ARG A 267 20.50 -6.35 24.26
N ASP A 268 21.05 -5.95 23.12
CA ASP A 268 22.07 -4.93 23.03
C ASP A 268 21.53 -3.59 23.58
N LEU A 269 22.15 -3.12 24.68
CA LEU A 269 21.73 -1.90 25.38
C LEU A 269 22.13 -0.63 24.62
N ASP A 270 23.22 -0.64 23.85
CA ASP A 270 23.72 0.54 23.13
C ASP A 270 22.74 0.94 22.00
N ARG A 271 21.98 -0.03 21.50
CA ARG A 271 20.95 0.15 20.49
C ARG A 271 19.57 0.47 21.06
N GLN A 272 19.42 0.50 22.39
CA GLN A 272 18.15 0.82 23.06
C GLN A 272 18.12 2.31 23.42
N LYS A 273 17.45 3.12 22.61
CA LYS A 273 17.33 4.57 22.85
C LYS A 273 16.23 4.86 23.90
N PRO A 274 16.52 5.67 24.94
CA PRO A 274 15.55 6.01 25.98
C PRO A 274 14.53 7.05 25.48
N TYR A 275 13.32 6.94 26.01
CA TYR A 275 12.24 7.90 25.79
C TYR A 275 11.63 8.32 27.14
N PRO A 276 11.17 9.58 27.28
CA PRO A 276 10.60 10.08 28.55
C PRO A 276 9.32 9.34 28.97
N THR A 277 8.50 8.88 28.02
CA THR A 277 7.24 8.17 28.29
C THR A 277 7.03 6.99 27.34
N VAL A 278 6.20 6.04 27.78
CA VAL A 278 5.81 4.89 26.94
C VAL A 278 5.11 5.35 25.66
N SER A 279 4.25 6.38 25.78
CA SER A 279 3.55 6.97 24.63
C SER A 279 4.51 7.52 23.59
N GLN A 280 5.56 8.23 23.99
CA GLN A 280 6.55 8.77 23.05
C GLN A 280 7.37 7.65 22.36
N ALA A 281 7.73 6.60 23.10
CA ALA A 281 8.40 5.44 22.52
C ALA A 281 7.49 4.72 21.51
N LEU A 282 6.21 4.52 21.84
CA LEU A 282 5.21 3.95 20.94
C LEU A 282 4.99 4.84 19.71
N GLU A 283 4.91 6.15 19.86
CA GLU A 283 4.77 7.09 18.75
C GLU A 283 5.97 7.02 17.79
N ARG A 284 7.20 6.96 18.29
CA ARG A 284 8.41 6.78 17.47
C ARG A 284 8.38 5.44 16.71
N TYR A 285 8.04 4.35 17.41
CA TYR A 285 8.02 3.02 16.82
C TYR A 285 6.94 2.86 15.74
N PHE A 286 5.72 3.32 16.01
CA PHE A 286 4.59 3.15 15.10
C PHE A 286 4.48 4.26 14.04
N GLY A 287 5.04 5.46 14.27
CA GLY A 287 4.88 6.60 13.37
C GLY A 287 5.39 6.33 11.95
N ALA A 288 6.57 5.78 11.82
CA ALA A 288 7.14 5.39 10.52
C ALA A 288 6.31 4.26 9.85
N ARG A 289 5.92 3.26 10.63
CA ARG A 289 5.11 2.12 10.14
C ARG A 289 3.71 2.53 9.69
N ASP A 290 3.05 3.43 10.42
CA ASP A 290 1.74 3.96 10.01
C ASP A 290 1.81 4.72 8.69
N GLN A 291 2.85 5.49 8.49
CA GLN A 291 3.06 6.18 7.23
C GLN A 291 3.20 5.19 6.08
N GLN A 292 4.02 4.15 6.27
CA GLN A 292 4.20 3.10 5.27
C GLN A 292 2.92 2.30 5.03
N ASP A 293 2.19 1.93 6.09
CA ASP A 293 0.93 1.19 5.96
C ASP A 293 -0.15 2.02 5.25
N ARG A 294 -0.23 3.32 5.51
CA ARG A 294 -1.12 4.24 4.78
C ARG A 294 -0.78 4.33 3.30
N ILE A 295 0.50 4.43 2.98
CA ILE A 295 0.99 4.40 1.61
C ILE A 295 0.59 3.07 0.96
N ASN A 296 0.85 1.95 1.64
CA ASN A 296 0.53 0.61 1.14
C ASN A 296 -0.98 0.39 0.93
N GLN A 297 -1.84 0.85 1.83
CA GLN A 297 -3.30 0.74 1.67
C GLN A 297 -3.83 1.60 0.53
N LYS A 298 -3.37 2.85 0.42
CA LYS A 298 -3.76 3.76 -0.66
C LYS A 298 -3.24 3.25 -2.01
N SER A 299 -2.00 2.77 -2.06
CA SER A 299 -1.41 2.20 -3.27
C SER A 299 -2.09 0.90 -3.69
N ALA A 300 -2.45 0.01 -2.76
CA ALA A 300 -3.10 -1.27 -3.07
C ALA A 300 -4.40 -1.11 -3.87
N SER A 301 -5.21 -0.10 -3.55
CA SER A 301 -6.45 0.19 -4.28
C SER A 301 -6.17 0.67 -5.70
N MET A 302 -5.15 1.51 -5.88
CA MET A 302 -4.71 2.00 -7.21
C MET A 302 -4.07 0.88 -8.02
N VAL A 303 -3.22 0.05 -7.41
CA VAL A 303 -2.61 -1.12 -8.03
C VAL A 303 -3.69 -2.08 -8.55
N LYS A 304 -4.72 -2.38 -7.73
CA LYS A 304 -5.83 -3.24 -8.16
C LYS A 304 -6.60 -2.65 -9.36
N LEU A 305 -6.87 -1.35 -9.32
CA LEU A 305 -7.53 -0.65 -10.42
C LEU A 305 -6.68 -0.69 -11.70
N LEU A 306 -5.39 -0.35 -11.60
CA LEU A 306 -4.47 -0.32 -12.74
C LEU A 306 -4.29 -1.70 -13.35
N LYS A 307 -4.05 -2.75 -12.55
CA LYS A 307 -3.96 -4.13 -13.04
C LYS A 307 -5.23 -4.56 -13.79
N GLY A 308 -6.42 -4.21 -13.28
CA GLY A 308 -7.68 -4.50 -13.96
C GLY A 308 -7.85 -3.75 -15.28
N GLN A 309 -7.31 -2.53 -15.42
CA GLN A 309 -7.33 -1.80 -16.69
C GLN A 309 -6.30 -2.36 -17.68
N ILE A 310 -5.10 -2.69 -17.22
CA ILE A 310 -4.05 -3.34 -18.03
C ILE A 310 -4.59 -4.64 -18.64
N GLU A 311 -5.18 -5.53 -17.84
CA GLU A 311 -5.78 -6.78 -18.30
C GLU A 311 -6.86 -6.54 -19.38
N ARG A 312 -7.66 -5.48 -19.25
CA ARG A 312 -8.64 -5.10 -20.28
C ARG A 312 -7.98 -4.63 -21.57
N CYS A 313 -6.91 -3.85 -21.48
CA CYS A 313 -6.15 -3.40 -22.63
C CYS A 313 -5.47 -4.57 -23.34
N GLU A 314 -4.90 -5.53 -22.62
CA GLU A 314 -4.29 -6.74 -23.17
C GLU A 314 -5.32 -7.60 -23.93
N LYS A 315 -6.50 -7.84 -23.35
CA LYS A 315 -7.60 -8.56 -24.04
C LYS A 315 -8.06 -7.84 -25.30
N LYS A 316 -8.17 -6.49 -25.23
CA LYS A 316 -8.53 -5.67 -26.39
C LYS A 316 -7.46 -5.73 -27.48
N LEU A 317 -6.18 -5.73 -27.09
CA LEU A 317 -5.05 -5.86 -28.02
C LEU A 317 -5.06 -7.21 -28.74
N ALA A 318 -5.27 -8.30 -28.01
CA ALA A 318 -5.38 -9.65 -28.59
C ALA A 318 -6.52 -9.73 -29.62
N GLN A 319 -7.69 -9.14 -29.32
CA GLN A 319 -8.81 -9.09 -30.28
C GLN A 319 -8.46 -8.27 -31.53
N GLN A 320 -7.77 -7.15 -31.37
CA GLN A 320 -7.34 -6.29 -32.49
C GLN A 320 -6.30 -7.01 -33.38
N GLU A 321 -5.44 -7.83 -32.79
CA GLU A 321 -4.46 -8.66 -33.52
C GLU A 321 -5.16 -9.77 -34.29
N GLU A 322 -6.18 -10.41 -33.72
CA GLU A 322 -7.01 -11.39 -34.41
C GLU A 322 -7.76 -10.76 -35.58
N ASP A 323 -8.34 -9.56 -35.39
CA ASP A 323 -9.02 -8.81 -36.44
C ASP A 323 -8.05 -8.45 -37.59
N LEU A 324 -6.83 -8.02 -37.29
CA LEU A 324 -5.79 -7.76 -38.28
C LEU A 324 -5.36 -9.02 -39.02
N SER A 325 -5.19 -10.15 -38.33
CA SER A 325 -4.88 -11.45 -38.92
C SER A 325 -6.00 -11.94 -39.86
N SER A 326 -7.25 -11.79 -39.41
CA SER A 326 -8.43 -12.14 -40.22
C SER A 326 -8.53 -11.29 -41.49
N ALA A 327 -8.13 -10.01 -41.39
CA ALA A 327 -8.11 -9.10 -42.54
C ALA A 327 -6.93 -9.34 -43.49
N ALA A 328 -5.93 -10.16 -43.12
CA ALA A 328 -4.78 -10.47 -43.99
C ALA A 328 -5.17 -11.12 -45.31
N ARG A 329 -6.33 -11.84 -45.35
CA ARG A 329 -6.88 -12.41 -46.56
C ARG A 329 -7.58 -11.41 -47.49
N MET A 330 -7.46 -10.13 -47.21
CA MET A 330 -8.12 -9.06 -47.96
C MET A 330 -7.79 -9.12 -49.46
N ASP A 331 -6.51 -9.28 -49.80
CA ASP A 331 -6.04 -9.34 -51.20
C ASP A 331 -6.53 -10.59 -51.95
N GLU A 332 -6.66 -11.72 -51.26
CA GLU A 332 -7.26 -12.94 -51.83
C GLU A 332 -8.70 -12.68 -52.26
N TYR A 333 -9.51 -12.01 -51.44
CA TYR A 333 -10.90 -11.68 -51.80
C TYR A 333 -10.99 -10.73 -52.99
N ARG A 334 -10.06 -9.78 -53.10
CA ARG A 334 -9.98 -8.88 -54.26
C ARG A 334 -9.68 -9.67 -55.51
N ILE A 335 -8.63 -10.49 -55.46
CA ILE A 335 -8.19 -11.34 -56.59
C ILE A 335 -9.30 -12.30 -57.01
N MET A 336 -9.97 -12.98 -56.07
CA MET A 336 -11.10 -13.87 -56.37
C MET A 336 -12.24 -13.11 -57.07
N GLY A 337 -12.58 -11.91 -56.59
CA GLY A 337 -13.62 -11.08 -57.21
C GLY A 337 -13.26 -10.63 -58.60
N GLU A 338 -12.02 -10.24 -58.86
CA GLU A 338 -11.50 -9.83 -60.16
C GLU A 338 -11.44 -10.98 -61.15
N ILE A 339 -10.96 -12.16 -60.72
CA ILE A 339 -10.90 -13.40 -61.54
C ILE A 339 -12.31 -13.83 -61.95
N ILE A 340 -13.27 -13.85 -61.01
CA ILE A 340 -14.68 -14.15 -61.35
C ILE A 340 -15.20 -13.15 -62.40
N ASN A 341 -14.97 -11.85 -62.18
CA ASN A 341 -15.47 -10.79 -63.05
C ASN A 341 -14.89 -10.86 -64.47
N ALA A 342 -13.59 -11.21 -64.60
CA ALA A 342 -12.93 -11.39 -65.89
C ALA A 342 -13.40 -12.64 -66.64
N ASN A 343 -13.96 -13.64 -65.96
CA ASN A 343 -14.36 -14.93 -66.56
C ASN A 343 -15.88 -15.18 -66.48
N LEU A 344 -16.72 -14.15 -66.38
CA LEU A 344 -18.19 -14.26 -66.27
C LEU A 344 -18.80 -15.10 -67.38
N TRP A 345 -18.23 -15.08 -68.57
CA TRP A 345 -18.71 -15.79 -69.77
C TRP A 345 -18.61 -17.32 -69.68
N GLN A 346 -17.72 -17.84 -68.81
CA GLN A 346 -17.54 -19.28 -68.56
C GLN A 346 -18.40 -19.79 -67.40
N LEU A 347 -19.00 -18.91 -66.60
CA LEU A 347 -19.67 -19.26 -65.38
C LEU A 347 -21.18 -19.31 -65.52
N LYS A 348 -21.82 -20.25 -64.81
CA LYS A 348 -23.29 -20.38 -64.78
C LYS A 348 -23.79 -20.40 -63.34
N LYS A 349 -25.02 -19.95 -63.14
CA LYS A 349 -25.69 -20.04 -61.82
C LYS A 349 -25.84 -21.53 -61.45
N GLY A 350 -25.65 -21.85 -60.15
CA GLY A 350 -25.75 -23.23 -59.62
C GLY A 350 -24.41 -23.91 -59.39
N GLN A 351 -23.30 -23.34 -59.84
CA GLN A 351 -21.96 -23.85 -59.55
C GLN A 351 -21.56 -23.58 -58.10
N THR A 352 -20.90 -24.54 -57.43
CA THR A 352 -20.39 -24.42 -56.07
C THR A 352 -18.92 -23.96 -56.01
N GLU A 353 -18.20 -24.15 -57.09
CA GLU A 353 -16.80 -23.73 -57.28
C GLU A 353 -16.49 -23.54 -58.77
N ALA A 354 -15.43 -22.79 -59.05
CA ALA A 354 -14.91 -22.63 -60.40
C ALA A 354 -13.38 -22.55 -60.37
N THR A 355 -12.72 -23.34 -61.23
CA THR A 355 -11.28 -23.25 -61.47
C THR A 355 -11.03 -22.36 -62.66
N LEU A 356 -10.45 -21.18 -62.43
CA LEU A 356 -10.30 -20.12 -63.41
C LEU A 356 -8.83 -19.71 -63.56
N PRO A 357 -8.40 -19.20 -64.75
CA PRO A 357 -7.04 -18.73 -64.93
C PRO A 357 -6.73 -17.57 -63.94
N ASN A 358 -5.62 -17.71 -63.26
CA ASN A 358 -5.14 -16.68 -62.32
C ASN A 358 -4.09 -15.78 -62.99
N PHE A 359 -4.53 -14.66 -63.51
CA PHE A 359 -3.65 -13.72 -64.21
C PHE A 359 -2.75 -12.91 -63.27
N TYR A 360 -2.82 -13.13 -61.96
CA TYR A 360 -1.88 -12.64 -60.96
C TYR A 360 -0.73 -13.60 -60.65
N ASP A 361 -0.82 -14.85 -61.18
CA ASP A 361 0.26 -15.82 -61.06
C ASP A 361 1.18 -15.75 -62.29
N GLU A 362 2.42 -15.34 -62.08
CA GLU A 362 3.43 -15.20 -63.15
C GLU A 362 3.68 -16.49 -63.90
N ASN A 363 3.39 -17.66 -63.29
CA ASN A 363 3.54 -18.99 -63.90
C ASN A 363 2.27 -19.47 -64.64
N GLY A 364 1.27 -18.62 -64.75
CA GLY A 364 0.04 -18.95 -65.50
C GLY A 364 -0.87 -20.00 -64.83
N GLY A 365 -0.80 -20.07 -63.49
CA GLY A 365 -1.59 -21.01 -62.69
C GLY A 365 -3.10 -20.72 -62.74
N SER A 366 -3.90 -21.65 -62.24
CA SER A 366 -5.35 -21.48 -62.06
C SER A 366 -5.70 -21.46 -60.58
N MET A 367 -6.76 -20.72 -60.26
CA MET A 367 -7.29 -20.61 -58.89
C MET A 367 -8.68 -21.22 -58.82
N THR A 368 -8.90 -22.14 -57.86
CA THR A 368 -10.23 -22.68 -57.56
C THR A 368 -10.92 -21.74 -56.54
N ILE A 369 -12.04 -21.15 -56.99
CA ILE A 369 -12.79 -20.14 -56.20
C ILE A 369 -14.12 -20.74 -55.77
N PRO A 370 -14.45 -20.80 -54.48
CA PRO A 370 -15.75 -21.24 -54.00
C PRO A 370 -16.85 -20.22 -54.40
N LEU A 371 -17.93 -20.74 -54.97
CA LEU A 371 -19.09 -19.96 -55.40
C LEU A 371 -20.32 -20.36 -54.58
N ASP A 372 -21.20 -19.37 -54.38
CA ASP A 372 -22.50 -19.61 -53.79
C ASP A 372 -23.48 -19.96 -54.92
N ASN A 373 -24.02 -21.18 -54.92
CA ASN A 373 -24.88 -21.73 -55.95
C ASN A 373 -26.25 -21.00 -56.07
N GLN A 374 -26.65 -20.27 -55.04
CA GLN A 374 -27.88 -19.47 -55.06
C GLN A 374 -27.69 -18.12 -55.79
N LEU A 375 -26.44 -17.69 -55.96
CA LEU A 375 -26.09 -16.39 -56.56
C LEU A 375 -25.71 -16.56 -58.02
N THR A 376 -25.93 -15.52 -58.82
CA THR A 376 -25.38 -15.43 -60.18
C THR A 376 -23.86 -15.20 -60.14
N PRO A 377 -23.11 -15.45 -61.21
CA PRO A 377 -21.68 -15.16 -61.28
C PRO A 377 -21.32 -13.71 -60.90
N VAL A 378 -22.09 -12.73 -61.37
CA VAL A 378 -21.93 -11.30 -61.04
C VAL A 378 -22.15 -11.06 -59.55
N GLN A 379 -23.16 -11.69 -58.96
CA GLN A 379 -23.44 -11.58 -57.53
C GLN A 379 -22.34 -12.25 -56.67
N ASN A 380 -21.75 -13.33 -57.12
CA ASN A 380 -20.60 -13.96 -56.49
C ASN A 380 -19.38 -13.01 -56.50
N ALA A 381 -19.06 -12.40 -57.63
CA ALA A 381 -18.01 -11.37 -57.70
C ALA A 381 -18.27 -10.23 -56.71
N GLN A 382 -19.51 -9.70 -56.72
CA GLN A 382 -19.91 -8.64 -55.78
C GLN A 382 -19.78 -9.08 -54.30
N ARG A 383 -20.08 -10.35 -54.00
CA ARG A 383 -19.91 -10.90 -52.64
C ARG A 383 -18.45 -10.90 -52.21
N TYR A 384 -17.51 -11.25 -53.10
CA TYR A 384 -16.08 -11.17 -52.82
C TYR A 384 -15.59 -9.73 -52.69
N PHE A 385 -16.05 -8.81 -53.51
CA PHE A 385 -15.74 -7.38 -53.33
C PHE A 385 -16.31 -6.80 -52.01
N LYS A 386 -17.49 -7.22 -51.58
CA LYS A 386 -18.03 -6.85 -50.27
C LYS A 386 -17.14 -7.39 -49.13
N LYS A 387 -16.66 -8.63 -49.22
CA LYS A 387 -15.71 -9.23 -48.27
C LYS A 387 -14.39 -8.45 -48.25
N TYR A 388 -13.86 -8.08 -49.41
CA TYR A 388 -12.67 -7.24 -49.54
C TYR A 388 -12.86 -5.90 -48.85
N GLN A 389 -13.93 -5.20 -49.15
CA GLN A 389 -14.20 -3.88 -48.52
C GLN A 389 -14.35 -3.99 -47.01
N LYS A 390 -15.06 -5.00 -46.51
CA LYS A 390 -15.18 -5.25 -45.08
C LYS A 390 -13.82 -5.52 -44.45
N ALA A 391 -13.01 -6.39 -45.01
CA ALA A 391 -11.68 -6.73 -44.50
C ALA A 391 -10.75 -5.51 -44.53
N ARG A 392 -10.79 -4.68 -45.58
CA ARG A 392 -10.02 -3.43 -45.69
C ARG A 392 -10.38 -2.45 -44.56
N THR A 393 -11.68 -2.19 -44.38
CA THR A 393 -12.15 -1.29 -43.31
C THR A 393 -11.77 -1.85 -41.93
N THR A 394 -11.93 -3.16 -41.71
CA THR A 394 -11.51 -3.81 -40.45
C THR A 394 -10.01 -3.62 -40.20
N ARG A 395 -9.17 -3.82 -41.23
CA ARG A 395 -7.72 -3.63 -41.13
C ARG A 395 -7.34 -2.19 -40.75
N GLU A 396 -7.93 -1.20 -41.43
CA GLU A 396 -7.66 0.22 -41.16
C GLU A 396 -8.06 0.59 -39.73
N ILE A 397 -9.29 0.24 -39.31
CA ILE A 397 -9.80 0.53 -37.96
C ILE A 397 -9.00 -0.22 -36.89
N ALA A 398 -8.73 -1.52 -37.09
CA ALA A 398 -7.99 -2.33 -36.10
C ALA A 398 -6.55 -1.83 -35.92
N ALA A 399 -5.87 -1.41 -37.01
CA ALA A 399 -4.53 -0.85 -36.94
C ALA A 399 -4.51 0.46 -36.11
N GLU A 400 -5.45 1.39 -36.39
CA GLU A 400 -5.56 2.63 -35.63
C GLU A 400 -5.88 2.39 -34.15
N GLN A 401 -6.83 1.47 -33.88
CA GLN A 401 -7.21 1.13 -32.50
C GLN A 401 -6.08 0.41 -31.75
N LYS A 402 -5.30 -0.46 -32.42
CA LYS A 402 -4.13 -1.12 -31.84
C LYS A 402 -3.10 -0.09 -31.36
N GLU A 403 -2.80 0.90 -32.20
CA GLU A 403 -1.85 1.96 -31.82
C GLU A 403 -2.35 2.75 -30.58
N LYS A 404 -3.65 3.07 -30.53
CA LYS A 404 -4.25 3.74 -29.36
C LYS A 404 -4.18 2.86 -28.11
N THR A 405 -4.46 1.57 -28.23
CA THR A 405 -4.44 0.60 -27.13
C THR A 405 -3.02 0.40 -26.59
N LEU A 406 -2.00 0.35 -27.46
CA LEU A 406 -0.61 0.27 -27.05
C LEU A 406 -0.17 1.51 -26.26
N LYS A 407 -0.54 2.70 -26.69
CA LYS A 407 -0.27 3.96 -25.95
C LYS A 407 -0.95 3.99 -24.59
N GLU A 408 -2.20 3.49 -24.54
CA GLU A 408 -2.95 3.37 -23.28
C GLU A 408 -2.29 2.39 -22.33
N LEU A 409 -1.84 1.24 -22.84
CA LEU A 409 -1.15 0.20 -22.06
C LEU A 409 0.16 0.73 -21.47
N ASP A 410 0.97 1.41 -22.28
CA ASP A 410 2.22 2.02 -21.86
C ASP A 410 2.02 3.04 -20.72
N TYR A 411 1.01 3.91 -20.84
CA TYR A 411 0.62 4.85 -19.78
C TYR A 411 0.22 4.14 -18.49
N LEU A 412 -0.61 3.09 -18.56
CA LEU A 412 -1.09 2.36 -17.39
C LEU A 412 0.02 1.57 -16.70
N GLU A 413 0.91 0.94 -17.47
CA GLU A 413 2.09 0.23 -16.94
C GLU A 413 3.07 1.20 -16.29
N GLY A 414 3.31 2.37 -16.91
CA GLY A 414 4.14 3.42 -16.33
C GLY A 414 3.57 3.93 -15.02
N THR A 415 2.26 4.18 -14.98
CA THR A 415 1.58 4.61 -13.75
C THR A 415 1.63 3.53 -12.66
N LEU A 416 1.52 2.25 -13.02
CA LEU A 416 1.66 1.13 -12.08
C LEU A 416 3.08 1.07 -11.49
N LEU A 417 4.10 1.29 -12.32
CA LEU A 417 5.49 1.39 -11.89
C LEU A 417 5.69 2.56 -10.92
N ASP A 418 5.14 3.74 -11.24
CA ASP A 418 5.21 4.94 -10.41
C ASP A 418 4.57 4.71 -9.03
N VAL A 419 3.36 4.08 -8.98
CA VAL A 419 2.70 3.72 -7.71
C VAL A 419 3.57 2.80 -6.85
N GLY A 420 4.29 1.86 -7.48
CA GLY A 420 5.20 0.93 -6.77
C GLY A 420 6.43 1.60 -6.17
N LYS A 421 6.81 2.77 -6.67
CA LYS A 421 8.00 3.54 -6.23
C LYS A 421 7.67 4.69 -5.27
N CYS A 422 6.38 4.96 -5.00
CA CYS A 422 5.98 6.05 -4.11
C CYS A 422 6.46 5.82 -2.68
N ILE A 423 7.14 6.85 -2.14
CA ILE A 423 7.62 6.88 -0.75
C ILE A 423 6.67 7.74 0.12
N GLY A 424 5.95 8.69 -0.49
CA GLY A 424 5.12 9.67 0.19
C GLY A 424 3.65 9.72 -0.24
N GLU A 425 2.78 10.18 0.67
CA GLU A 425 1.34 10.37 0.37
C GLU A 425 1.10 11.45 -0.69
N SER A 426 1.96 12.45 -0.79
CA SER A 426 1.87 13.52 -1.80
C SER A 426 2.05 12.98 -3.21
N GLU A 427 2.97 12.05 -3.40
CA GLU A 427 3.23 11.38 -4.68
C GLU A 427 2.03 10.54 -5.12
N LEU A 428 1.46 9.75 -4.20
CA LEU A 428 0.25 8.96 -4.47
C LEU A 428 -0.95 9.85 -4.81
N GLU A 429 -1.10 11.00 -4.15
CA GLU A 429 -2.21 11.92 -4.45
C GLU A 429 -2.01 12.60 -5.83
N GLU A 430 -0.78 12.90 -6.23
CA GLU A 430 -0.49 13.39 -7.60
C GLU A 430 -0.90 12.34 -8.65
N ILE A 431 -0.49 11.08 -8.49
CA ILE A 431 -0.89 10.00 -9.39
C ILE A 431 -2.41 9.82 -9.39
N ARG A 432 -3.06 9.89 -8.23
CA ARG A 432 -4.51 9.81 -8.12
C ARG A 432 -5.21 10.94 -8.88
N GLN A 433 -4.68 12.15 -8.80
CA GLN A 433 -5.21 13.30 -9.55
C GLN A 433 -5.04 13.12 -11.05
N ASP A 434 -3.93 12.56 -11.50
CA ASP A 434 -3.70 12.21 -12.90
C ASP A 434 -4.69 11.15 -13.40
N LEU A 435 -4.92 10.09 -12.62
CA LEU A 435 -5.93 9.07 -12.92
C LEU A 435 -7.36 9.62 -12.93
N MET A 436 -7.65 10.66 -12.15
CA MET A 436 -8.92 11.39 -12.24
C MET A 436 -9.02 12.26 -13.47
N ARG A 437 -7.93 12.91 -13.87
CA ARG A 437 -7.87 13.76 -15.05
C ARG A 437 -8.02 12.94 -16.33
N THR A 438 -7.41 11.78 -16.38
CA THR A 438 -7.49 10.82 -17.49
C THR A 438 -8.75 9.96 -17.48
N GLY A 439 -9.59 10.05 -16.43
CA GLY A 439 -10.92 9.42 -16.37
C GLY A 439 -10.95 8.00 -15.78
N TYR A 440 -9.83 7.45 -15.33
CA TYR A 440 -9.77 6.11 -14.69
C TYR A 440 -10.38 6.11 -13.28
N ILE A 441 -10.34 7.24 -12.59
CA ILE A 441 -11.00 7.43 -11.29
C ILE A 441 -12.09 8.48 -11.44
N ARG A 442 -13.31 8.17 -10.96
CA ARG A 442 -14.44 9.12 -11.00
C ARG A 442 -14.17 10.29 -10.03
N LYS A 443 -14.47 11.50 -10.48
CA LYS A 443 -14.50 12.68 -9.61
C LYS A 443 -15.66 12.52 -8.62
N GLY A 444 -15.38 12.48 -7.32
CA GLY A 444 -16.42 12.48 -6.28
C GLY A 444 -17.24 13.78 -6.34
N VAL A 445 -18.55 13.69 -6.11
CA VAL A 445 -19.52 14.78 -6.29
C VAL A 445 -19.33 15.94 -5.30
N ASN A 446 -18.63 15.76 -4.18
CA ASN A 446 -18.46 16.76 -3.12
C ASN A 446 -16.99 17.01 -2.77
N ARG A 447 -16.29 17.80 -3.56
CA ARG A 447 -15.02 18.41 -3.14
C ARG A 447 -15.23 19.88 -2.72
N ARG A 448 -15.60 20.12 -1.46
CA ARG A 448 -15.15 21.33 -0.77
C ARG A 448 -13.61 21.21 -0.62
N GLN A 449 -12.92 22.27 -1.02
CA GLN A 449 -11.45 22.38 -1.14
C GLN A 449 -10.70 21.67 -0.01
N GLN A 450 -10.21 20.45 -0.28
CA GLN A 450 -9.06 19.97 0.48
C GLN A 450 -7.90 20.91 0.17
N LYS A 451 -7.23 21.44 1.20
CA LYS A 451 -5.93 22.08 1.03
C LYS A 451 -5.07 21.12 0.20
N ALA A 452 -4.68 21.56 -0.99
CA ALA A 452 -3.79 20.78 -1.84
C ALA A 452 -2.54 20.44 -1.02
N LEU A 453 -2.18 19.16 -0.98
CA LEU A 453 -0.89 18.75 -0.45
C LEU A 453 0.20 19.47 -1.25
N PRO A 454 1.32 19.83 -0.63
CA PRO A 454 2.45 20.38 -1.37
C PRO A 454 2.84 19.42 -2.48
N LYS A 455 3.13 19.96 -3.66
CA LYS A 455 3.58 19.14 -4.79
C LYS A 455 4.88 18.45 -4.44
N SER A 456 5.01 17.18 -4.79
CA SER A 456 6.25 16.44 -4.61
C SER A 456 7.36 17.04 -5.50
N LYS A 457 8.59 17.02 -5.00
CA LYS A 457 9.78 17.43 -5.77
C LYS A 457 10.33 16.22 -6.55
N PRO A 458 10.96 16.41 -7.73
CA PRO A 458 11.70 15.35 -8.40
C PRO A 458 12.87 14.87 -7.52
N TYR A 459 13.35 13.65 -7.74
CA TYR A 459 14.61 13.26 -7.12
C TYR A 459 15.72 14.17 -7.63
N HIS A 460 16.56 14.64 -6.71
CA HIS A 460 17.70 15.49 -7.01
C HIS A 460 18.98 14.73 -6.68
N TYR A 461 19.71 14.36 -7.71
CA TYR A 461 21.01 13.72 -7.61
C TYR A 461 22.12 14.68 -8.02
N ARG A 462 23.32 14.43 -7.54
CA ARG A 462 24.53 15.13 -7.97
C ARG A 462 25.55 14.12 -8.48
N SER A 463 26.00 14.34 -9.71
CA SER A 463 27.01 13.49 -10.33
C SER A 463 28.37 13.62 -9.65
N THR A 464 29.27 12.67 -9.90
CA THR A 464 30.67 12.71 -9.46
C THR A 464 31.41 13.95 -9.96
N ASP A 465 30.99 14.50 -11.11
CA ASP A 465 31.53 15.76 -11.66
C ASP A 465 30.86 17.01 -11.06
N GLY A 466 30.02 16.89 -10.04
CA GLY A 466 29.32 17.98 -9.34
C GLY A 466 28.15 18.60 -10.11
N ILE A 467 27.60 17.90 -11.12
CA ILE A 467 26.51 18.38 -11.95
C ILE A 467 25.17 17.83 -11.41
N ASP A 468 24.15 18.68 -11.32
CA ASP A 468 22.84 18.30 -10.83
C ASP A 468 22.07 17.49 -11.89
N ILE A 469 21.44 16.40 -11.44
CA ILE A 469 20.60 15.49 -12.24
C ILE A 469 19.24 15.38 -11.56
N TYR A 470 18.17 15.66 -12.28
CA TYR A 470 16.82 15.50 -11.79
C TYR A 470 16.12 14.32 -12.45
N VAL A 471 15.36 13.57 -11.63
CA VAL A 471 14.58 12.40 -12.06
C VAL A 471 13.13 12.58 -11.66
N GLY A 472 12.22 12.49 -12.61
CA GLY A 472 10.79 12.60 -12.35
C GLY A 472 10.24 11.35 -11.66
N LYS A 473 9.35 11.55 -10.68
CA LYS A 473 8.74 10.49 -9.85
C LYS A 473 7.45 9.92 -10.42
N ASN A 474 6.80 10.64 -11.32
CA ASN A 474 5.55 10.25 -11.97
C ASN A 474 5.36 10.98 -13.30
N ALA A 475 4.36 10.52 -14.08
CA ALA A 475 4.08 11.05 -15.41
C ALA A 475 3.85 12.57 -15.45
N ALA A 476 3.09 13.14 -14.49
CA ALA A 476 2.86 14.58 -14.40
C ALA A 476 4.13 15.36 -14.05
N GLN A 477 4.99 14.76 -13.22
CA GLN A 477 6.26 15.37 -12.86
C GLN A 477 7.27 15.27 -14.00
N ASN A 478 7.27 14.17 -14.78
CA ASN A 478 8.05 14.02 -16.01
C ASN A 478 7.71 15.14 -17.01
N ASP A 479 6.43 15.45 -17.19
CA ASP A 479 5.98 16.56 -18.04
C ASP A 479 6.51 17.91 -17.57
N ARG A 480 6.40 18.20 -16.26
CA ARG A 480 6.89 19.46 -15.67
C ARG A 480 8.40 19.57 -15.81
N LEU A 481 9.12 18.53 -15.40
CA LEU A 481 10.59 18.47 -15.44
C LEU A 481 11.11 18.70 -16.85
N THR A 482 10.51 18.05 -17.86
CA THR A 482 10.88 18.26 -19.26
C THR A 482 10.47 19.65 -19.75
N GLY A 483 9.32 20.19 -19.31
CA GLY A 483 8.84 21.52 -19.68
C GLY A 483 9.73 22.64 -19.16
N ASP A 484 10.19 22.52 -17.92
CA ASP A 484 10.97 23.52 -17.19
C ASP A 484 12.47 23.49 -17.56
N ALA A 485 12.95 22.35 -18.09
CA ALA A 485 14.35 22.19 -18.50
C ALA A 485 14.72 23.13 -19.67
N ARG A 486 15.96 23.64 -19.64
CA ARG A 486 16.46 24.55 -20.68
C ARG A 486 16.67 23.83 -22.02
N PRO A 487 16.54 24.53 -23.16
CA PRO A 487 16.59 23.90 -24.49
C PRO A 487 17.88 23.10 -24.78
N ASN A 488 19.01 23.50 -24.19
CA ASN A 488 20.33 22.89 -24.38
C ASN A 488 20.73 21.91 -23.28
N GLU A 489 19.90 21.69 -22.27
CA GLU A 489 20.07 20.61 -21.29
C GLU A 489 19.79 19.26 -21.91
N THR A 490 20.38 18.20 -21.35
CA THR A 490 20.22 16.84 -21.87
C THR A 490 19.12 16.11 -21.15
N TRP A 491 18.21 15.58 -21.93
CA TRP A 491 17.12 14.71 -21.51
C TRP A 491 17.45 13.24 -21.81
N LEU A 492 17.12 12.33 -20.88
CA LEU A 492 17.29 10.89 -21.04
C LEU A 492 16.01 10.16 -20.69
N HIS A 493 15.80 9.00 -21.33
CA HIS A 493 14.69 8.09 -21.05
C HIS A 493 15.00 6.67 -21.52
N ALA A 494 14.40 5.66 -20.87
CA ALA A 494 14.49 4.27 -21.33
C ALA A 494 13.69 4.09 -22.64
N LYS A 495 14.33 3.56 -23.67
CA LYS A 495 13.75 3.42 -25.00
C LYS A 495 12.64 2.37 -25.01
N ASP A 496 11.52 2.71 -25.65
CA ASP A 496 10.38 1.81 -25.92
C ASP A 496 9.83 1.08 -24.67
N MET A 497 9.97 1.71 -23.49
CA MET A 497 9.42 1.17 -22.23
C MET A 497 9.07 2.28 -21.23
N PRO A 498 8.12 2.06 -20.32
CA PRO A 498 7.80 3.00 -19.25
C PRO A 498 9.01 3.31 -18.37
N GLY A 499 9.17 4.60 -18.03
CA GLY A 499 10.29 5.05 -17.20
C GLY A 499 10.19 6.53 -16.83
N SER A 500 11.16 6.98 -16.02
CA SER A 500 11.27 8.37 -15.61
C SER A 500 12.04 9.20 -16.65
N HIS A 501 11.62 10.47 -16.79
CA HIS A 501 12.46 11.46 -17.47
C HIS A 501 13.61 11.89 -16.57
N VAL A 502 14.80 11.94 -17.12
CA VAL A 502 16.00 12.37 -16.43
C VAL A 502 16.56 13.60 -17.14
N ILE A 503 16.90 14.64 -16.39
CA ILE A 503 17.47 15.88 -16.91
C ILE A 503 18.84 16.12 -16.28
N ILE A 504 19.85 16.31 -17.10
CA ILE A 504 21.18 16.78 -16.68
C ILE A 504 21.19 18.31 -16.79
N CYS A 505 21.33 19.01 -15.67
CA CYS A 505 21.31 20.48 -15.60
C CYS A 505 22.63 21.08 -16.01
N LYS A 506 23.04 20.82 -17.24
CA LYS A 506 24.24 21.41 -17.85
C LYS A 506 24.04 21.64 -19.34
N GLU A 507 24.43 22.82 -19.79
CA GLU A 507 24.50 23.15 -21.22
C GLU A 507 25.92 22.87 -21.77
N GLY A 508 25.99 22.52 -23.06
CA GLY A 508 27.23 22.24 -23.73
C GLY A 508 27.70 20.80 -23.57
N GLU A 509 29.03 20.59 -23.55
CA GLU A 509 29.62 19.26 -23.47
C GLU A 509 29.43 18.66 -22.06
N ILE A 510 28.86 17.45 -22.01
CA ILE A 510 28.60 16.72 -20.76
C ILE A 510 29.74 15.74 -20.53
N PRO A 511 30.35 15.72 -19.32
CA PRO A 511 31.35 14.72 -18.96
C PRO A 511 30.77 13.30 -19.13
N ARG A 512 31.61 12.40 -19.63
CA ARG A 512 31.21 11.01 -19.87
C ARG A 512 30.67 10.33 -18.61
N GLN A 513 31.28 10.62 -17.46
CA GLN A 513 30.86 10.03 -16.17
C GLN A 513 29.47 10.50 -15.78
N THR A 514 29.19 11.82 -15.86
CA THR A 514 27.82 12.35 -15.59
C THR A 514 26.76 11.76 -16.51
N LEU A 515 27.11 11.57 -17.82
CA LEU A 515 26.15 10.96 -18.76
C LEU A 515 25.84 9.49 -18.40
N LEU A 516 26.86 8.73 -17.98
CA LEU A 516 26.71 7.34 -17.53
C LEU A 516 25.88 7.28 -16.24
N GLU A 517 26.12 8.14 -15.27
CA GLU A 517 25.35 8.22 -14.03
C GLU A 517 23.88 8.57 -14.28
N ALA A 518 23.60 9.53 -15.16
CA ALA A 518 22.24 9.84 -15.57
C ALA A 518 21.56 8.67 -16.30
N ALA A 519 22.31 7.93 -17.13
CA ALA A 519 21.79 6.74 -17.80
C ALA A 519 21.53 5.59 -16.81
N ILE A 520 22.35 5.42 -15.76
CA ILE A 520 22.10 4.50 -14.63
C ILE A 520 20.77 4.85 -13.98
N LEU A 521 20.54 6.12 -13.67
CA LEU A 521 19.27 6.57 -13.06
C LEU A 521 18.08 6.33 -14.00
N ALA A 522 18.20 6.63 -15.30
CA ALA A 522 17.13 6.38 -16.25
C ALA A 522 16.77 4.88 -16.36
N ALA A 523 17.78 3.99 -16.35
CA ALA A 523 17.56 2.56 -16.35
C ALA A 523 16.92 2.07 -15.04
N TRP A 524 17.42 2.53 -13.90
CA TRP A 524 16.89 2.18 -12.57
C TRP A 524 15.43 2.58 -12.39
N TYR A 525 15.05 3.77 -12.84
CA TYR A 525 13.69 4.28 -12.75
C TYR A 525 12.81 3.90 -13.95
N SER A 526 13.13 2.81 -14.66
CA SER A 526 12.34 2.26 -15.77
C SER A 526 11.77 0.87 -15.45
N LYS A 527 10.91 0.37 -16.34
CA LYS A 527 10.41 -1.03 -16.30
C LYS A 527 11.57 -2.03 -16.49
N GLY A 528 12.67 -1.62 -17.10
CA GLY A 528 13.86 -2.42 -17.34
C GLY A 528 14.83 -2.55 -16.16
N GLN A 529 14.50 -2.06 -14.97
CA GLN A 529 15.37 -2.02 -13.78
C GLN A 529 16.15 -3.30 -13.49
N ASN A 530 15.54 -4.47 -13.70
CA ASN A 530 16.13 -5.80 -13.43
C ASN A 530 16.62 -6.51 -14.72
N SER A 531 16.71 -5.79 -15.83
CA SER A 531 17.12 -6.35 -17.12
C SER A 531 18.56 -5.99 -17.43
N SER A 532 19.23 -6.84 -18.22
CA SER A 532 20.54 -6.52 -18.76
C SER A 532 20.43 -5.75 -20.08
N GLY A 533 21.34 -4.81 -20.31
CA GLY A 533 21.43 -4.09 -21.59
C GLY A 533 20.24 -3.19 -21.89
N VAL A 534 19.68 -2.52 -20.87
CA VAL A 534 18.54 -1.59 -21.05
C VAL A 534 18.95 -0.44 -21.97
N PRO A 535 18.24 -0.23 -23.11
CA PRO A 535 18.55 0.88 -24.00
C PRO A 535 18.06 2.20 -23.40
N ILE A 536 18.94 3.18 -23.28
CA ILE A 536 18.65 4.54 -22.79
C ILE A 536 18.92 5.52 -23.91
N ASP A 537 17.87 6.17 -24.38
CA ASP A 537 17.97 7.25 -25.34
C ASP A 537 18.25 8.57 -24.63
N TYR A 538 19.15 9.38 -25.21
CA TYR A 538 19.44 10.73 -24.76
C TYR A 538 19.52 11.71 -25.91
N THR A 539 19.01 12.92 -25.68
CA THR A 539 19.01 14.01 -26.65
C THR A 539 18.93 15.36 -25.94
N LEU A 540 19.10 16.45 -26.67
CA LEU A 540 18.89 17.78 -26.12
C LEU A 540 17.38 18.04 -25.92
N ARG A 541 17.00 18.69 -24.82
CA ARG A 541 15.62 18.97 -24.47
C ARG A 541 14.84 19.65 -25.60
N ARG A 542 15.45 20.51 -26.40
CA ARG A 542 14.79 21.17 -27.55
C ARG A 542 14.23 20.21 -28.59
N TYR A 543 14.73 18.99 -28.66
CA TYR A 543 14.27 17.94 -29.57
C TYR A 543 13.17 17.07 -28.95
N VAL A 544 12.78 17.33 -27.70
CA VAL A 544 11.69 16.62 -27.00
C VAL A 544 10.43 17.47 -27.04
N LYS A 545 9.35 16.93 -27.57
CA LYS A 545 8.05 17.63 -27.72
C LYS A 545 6.92 16.78 -27.16
N LYS A 546 5.98 17.42 -26.51
CA LYS A 546 4.73 16.79 -26.09
C LYS A 546 3.68 16.98 -27.18
N PRO A 547 3.10 15.89 -27.78
CA PRO A 547 2.00 15.99 -28.71
C PRO A 547 0.75 16.57 -28.05
N GLY A 548 -0.05 17.34 -28.79
CA GLY A 548 -1.31 17.84 -28.30
C GLY A 548 -2.26 16.68 -27.95
N GLY A 549 -2.85 16.72 -26.75
CA GLY A 549 -3.78 15.66 -26.28
C GLY A 549 -3.11 14.37 -25.81
N ALA A 550 -1.77 14.28 -25.80
CA ALA A 550 -1.05 13.12 -25.29
C ALA A 550 -1.27 12.93 -23.77
N ALA A 551 -1.29 11.68 -23.33
CA ALA A 551 -1.34 11.33 -21.90
C ALA A 551 -0.15 11.95 -21.15
N PRO A 552 -0.24 12.14 -19.82
CA PRO A 552 0.88 12.60 -19.01
C PRO A 552 2.12 11.71 -19.21
N GLY A 553 3.32 12.33 -19.26
CA GLY A 553 4.59 11.63 -19.43
C GLY A 553 4.91 11.21 -20.87
N MET A 554 3.97 11.28 -21.81
CA MET A 554 4.21 10.91 -23.20
C MET A 554 4.86 12.05 -23.98
N VAL A 555 5.99 11.76 -24.62
CA VAL A 555 6.75 12.68 -25.48
C VAL A 555 7.16 12.01 -26.78
N ILE A 556 7.42 12.82 -27.80
CA ILE A 556 8.13 12.44 -29.03
C ILE A 556 9.46 13.16 -29.04
N TYR A 557 10.51 12.50 -29.50
CA TYR A 557 11.84 13.08 -29.55
C TYR A 557 12.59 12.64 -30.80
N THR A 558 13.60 13.42 -31.17
CA THR A 558 14.43 13.20 -32.35
C THR A 558 15.91 13.45 -32.00
N ASN A 559 16.81 13.14 -32.91
CA ASN A 559 18.25 13.32 -32.76
C ASN A 559 18.85 12.61 -31.52
N GLN A 560 18.23 11.52 -31.11
CA GLN A 560 18.68 10.73 -29.98
C GLN A 560 19.92 9.89 -30.31
N ARG A 561 20.68 9.60 -29.25
CA ARG A 561 21.70 8.55 -29.20
C ARG A 561 21.32 7.57 -28.12
N THR A 562 21.74 6.32 -28.26
CA THR A 562 21.34 5.24 -27.32
C THR A 562 22.57 4.71 -26.60
N LEU A 563 22.45 4.54 -25.28
CA LEU A 563 23.38 3.81 -24.41
C LEU A 563 22.70 2.53 -23.92
N PHE A 564 23.49 1.48 -23.71
CA PHE A 564 22.98 0.23 -23.15
C PHE A 564 23.50 0.06 -21.72
N MET A 565 22.57 -0.05 -20.75
CA MET A 565 22.90 -0.06 -19.33
C MET A 565 22.44 -1.36 -18.67
N THR A 566 23.31 -1.94 -17.85
CA THR A 566 22.94 -2.98 -16.88
C THR A 566 23.20 -2.41 -15.51
N VAL A 567 22.18 -2.27 -14.67
CA VAL A 567 22.21 -1.48 -13.46
C VAL A 567 21.85 -2.33 -12.24
N SER A 568 22.59 -2.13 -11.15
CA SER A 568 22.31 -2.70 -9.83
C SER A 568 22.02 -1.58 -8.82
N GLU A 569 21.39 -1.93 -7.72
CA GLU A 569 21.14 -0.99 -6.62
C GLU A 569 22.45 -0.37 -6.09
N SER A 570 23.55 -1.14 -6.08
CA SER A 570 24.87 -0.63 -5.67
C SER A 570 25.40 0.46 -6.57
N ASP A 571 25.02 0.49 -7.85
CA ASP A 571 25.46 1.54 -8.78
C ASP A 571 24.71 2.86 -8.53
N VAL A 572 23.42 2.77 -8.22
CA VAL A 572 22.60 3.94 -7.86
C VAL A 572 23.07 4.54 -6.52
N ARG A 573 23.39 3.71 -5.54
CA ARG A 573 23.87 4.17 -4.22
C ARG A 573 25.22 4.91 -4.28
N LYS A 574 25.99 4.77 -5.34
CA LYS A 574 27.25 5.53 -5.56
C LYS A 574 26.98 6.97 -6.00
N ILE A 575 25.80 7.26 -6.56
CA ILE A 575 25.42 8.59 -7.00
C ILE A 575 24.81 9.35 -5.83
N GLN A 576 25.33 10.53 -5.53
CA GLN A 576 24.89 11.30 -4.37
C GLN A 576 23.43 11.76 -4.53
N LEU A 577 22.52 11.25 -3.70
CA LEU A 577 21.18 11.80 -3.55
C LEU A 577 21.25 13.06 -2.68
N VAL A 578 20.75 14.18 -3.18
CA VAL A 578 20.78 15.49 -2.51
C VAL A 578 19.47 15.76 -1.78
N GLU A 579 18.33 15.51 -2.45
CA GLU A 579 16.98 15.66 -1.89
C GLU A 579 16.05 14.57 -2.47
N GLU A 580 15.14 14.07 -1.64
CA GLU A 580 14.05 13.16 -2.01
C GLU A 580 12.74 13.88 -2.33
#